data_6a41f7fab5e9d04e486788d479050388
#
_entry.id   6a41f7fab5e9d04e486788d479050388
#
_cell.length_a   1.000
_cell.length_b   1.000
_cell.length_c   1.000
_cell.angle_alpha   90.00
_cell.angle_beta   90.00
_cell.angle_gamma   90.00
#
_symmetry.space_group_name_H-M   'P 1'
#
loop_
_entity.id
_entity.type
_entity.pdbx_description
1 polymer ?
#
loop_
_entity_poly.entity_id
_entity_poly.type
_entity_poly.pdbx_seq_one_letter_code
_entity_poly.pdbx_strand_id
1 'polypeptide(L)'
;MEHALRVAAYCRVSTDKEDQLHSLAAQQAYFEGYIARHGWRCAGIFADEGLSGTTLRRSRFAELLRLARSGAVDLILTKEVSRFARNTVDALQVTRRLREQGVGVIFLSDGIDTRDNDGEFRLTIMASVAQEESRKISERTRWGQLQAMRRGVAFGNDTVYGYALRGGALTIRPEQAEVVREVYRKCLEEGKGAHTIARELTEAGVAPPLRADGAWSAAMILRLLHNEKYCGDLLQKKYRTVDHLTHRKVVNRGAEEQFRLENHHPAIVSRAQFAAVQAELARRAG
;
A
#
# COMPACT_ATOMS: atom_id res chain seq x y z
N MET A 1 -34.78 -11.41 -38.00
CA MET A 1 -33.83 -10.28 -38.17
C MET A 1 -32.79 -10.44 -37.08
N GLU A 2 -31.55 -10.80 -37.47
CA GLU A 2 -30.41 -10.83 -36.54
C GLU A 2 -30.17 -9.43 -36.01
N HIS A 3 -30.34 -9.22 -34.71
CA HIS A 3 -30.02 -7.95 -34.08
C HIS A 3 -28.51 -7.76 -34.10
N ALA A 4 -28.02 -6.70 -34.77
CA ALA A 4 -26.63 -6.33 -34.75
C ALA A 4 -26.16 -6.14 -33.30
N LEU A 5 -25.05 -6.78 -32.89
CA LEU A 5 -24.48 -6.71 -31.55
C LEU A 5 -24.23 -5.24 -31.16
N ARG A 6 -24.63 -4.86 -29.96
CA ARG A 6 -24.32 -3.53 -29.35
C ARG A 6 -22.98 -3.62 -28.66
N VAL A 7 -22.00 -2.96 -29.23
CA VAL A 7 -20.59 -3.08 -28.84
C VAL A 7 -20.10 -1.78 -28.24
N ALA A 8 -19.52 -1.85 -27.05
CA ALA A 8 -18.83 -0.74 -26.42
C ALA A 8 -17.30 -0.98 -26.43
N ALA A 9 -16.51 0.08 -26.53
CA ALA A 9 -15.07 -0.03 -26.38
C ALA A 9 -14.60 0.64 -25.09
N TYR A 10 -13.55 0.07 -24.47
CA TYR A 10 -12.89 0.65 -23.30
C TYR A 10 -11.41 0.92 -23.56
N CYS A 11 -11.01 2.16 -23.29
CA CYS A 11 -9.65 2.64 -23.43
C CYS A 11 -9.09 3.11 -22.08
N ARG A 12 -7.78 2.92 -21.88
CA ARG A 12 -7.04 3.55 -20.78
C ARG A 12 -5.75 4.16 -21.31
N VAL A 13 -5.59 5.47 -21.16
CA VAL A 13 -4.42 6.22 -21.61
C VAL A 13 -3.51 6.59 -20.43
N SER A 14 -2.20 6.75 -20.68
CA SER A 14 -1.19 7.15 -19.68
C SER A 14 -1.21 8.66 -19.47
N THR A 15 -0.53 9.19 -18.42
CA THR A 15 -0.61 10.58 -17.94
C THR A 15 0.25 11.62 -18.66
N ASP A 16 1.02 11.28 -19.69
CA ASP A 16 1.84 12.25 -20.44
C ASP A 16 1.00 13.07 -21.41
N LYS A 17 0.90 14.39 -21.15
CA LYS A 17 -0.19 15.25 -21.62
C LYS A 17 -0.29 15.48 -23.14
N GLU A 18 0.78 15.52 -23.88
CA GLU A 18 0.73 15.82 -25.35
C GLU A 18 0.54 14.54 -26.20
N ASP A 19 1.15 13.44 -25.83
CA ASP A 19 0.96 12.15 -26.50
C ASP A 19 -0.42 11.51 -26.24
N GLN A 20 -1.12 11.97 -25.21
CA GLN A 20 -2.41 11.43 -24.78
C GLN A 20 -3.57 11.72 -25.72
N LEU A 21 -3.71 12.97 -26.17
CA LEU A 21 -4.83 13.37 -27.04
C LEU A 21 -4.74 12.69 -28.40
N HIS A 22 -3.53 12.61 -28.97
CA HIS A 22 -3.29 11.88 -30.21
C HIS A 22 -3.47 10.37 -30.03
N SER A 23 -3.01 9.80 -28.92
CA SER A 23 -3.17 8.37 -28.64
C SER A 23 -4.63 8.00 -28.35
N LEU A 24 -5.40 8.85 -27.67
CA LEU A 24 -6.81 8.58 -27.39
C LEU A 24 -7.66 8.67 -28.64
N ALA A 25 -7.51 9.73 -29.45
CA ALA A 25 -8.22 9.89 -30.71
C ALA A 25 -7.93 8.74 -31.68
N ALA A 26 -6.66 8.31 -31.78
CA ALA A 26 -6.27 7.16 -32.60
C ALA A 26 -6.91 5.85 -32.11
N GLN A 27 -6.96 5.63 -30.78
CA GLN A 27 -7.62 4.45 -30.22
C GLN A 27 -9.13 4.47 -30.46
N GLN A 28 -9.77 5.63 -30.32
CA GLN A 28 -11.20 5.79 -30.61
C GLN A 28 -11.51 5.48 -32.07
N ALA A 29 -10.79 6.11 -33.01
CA ALA A 29 -10.94 5.86 -34.43
C ALA A 29 -10.70 4.38 -34.80
N TYR A 30 -9.72 3.75 -34.16
CA TYR A 30 -9.45 2.32 -34.35
C TYR A 30 -10.64 1.45 -33.93
N PHE A 31 -11.21 1.68 -32.74
CA PHE A 31 -12.35 0.91 -32.25
C PHE A 31 -13.63 1.19 -33.05
N GLU A 32 -13.88 2.44 -33.46
CA GLU A 32 -14.99 2.79 -34.35
C GLU A 32 -14.88 2.04 -35.69
N GLY A 33 -13.70 2.10 -36.30
CA GLY A 33 -13.45 1.36 -37.54
C GLY A 33 -13.52 -0.17 -37.37
N TYR A 34 -13.09 -0.69 -36.22
CA TYR A 34 -13.20 -2.11 -35.92
C TYR A 34 -14.65 -2.55 -35.78
N ILE A 35 -15.46 -1.81 -35.03
CA ILE A 35 -16.90 -2.06 -34.83
C ILE A 35 -17.68 -1.98 -36.16
N ALA A 36 -17.38 -0.94 -36.95
CA ALA A 36 -18.04 -0.76 -38.25
C ALA A 36 -17.72 -1.87 -39.24
N ARG A 37 -16.46 -2.34 -39.30
CA ARG A 37 -16.06 -3.47 -40.21
C ARG A 37 -16.74 -4.77 -39.88
N HIS A 38 -17.15 -4.99 -38.64
CA HIS A 38 -17.89 -6.18 -38.19
C HIS A 38 -19.42 -6.04 -38.34
N GLY A 39 -19.91 -4.90 -38.80
CA GLY A 39 -21.35 -4.64 -38.91
C GLY A 39 -22.03 -4.52 -37.57
N TRP A 40 -21.32 -4.22 -36.51
CA TRP A 40 -21.85 -4.06 -35.15
C TRP A 40 -22.34 -2.63 -34.91
N ARG A 41 -23.23 -2.47 -33.93
CA ARG A 41 -23.72 -1.16 -33.47
C ARG A 41 -22.82 -0.64 -32.34
N CYS A 42 -22.23 0.55 -32.50
CA CYS A 42 -21.48 1.19 -31.46
C CYS A 42 -22.41 1.69 -30.34
N ALA A 43 -22.24 1.18 -29.13
CA ALA A 43 -22.93 1.60 -27.92
C ALA A 43 -22.17 2.70 -27.14
N GLY A 44 -20.95 3.00 -27.55
CA GLY A 44 -20.10 4.07 -26.98
C GLY A 44 -18.65 3.64 -26.79
N ILE A 45 -17.76 4.64 -26.71
CA ILE A 45 -16.36 4.46 -26.37
C ILE A 45 -16.07 5.15 -25.05
N PHE A 46 -15.58 4.39 -24.09
CA PHE A 46 -15.33 4.82 -22.72
C PHE A 46 -13.82 4.89 -22.48
N ALA A 47 -13.35 6.05 -22.06
CA ALA A 47 -11.94 6.27 -21.80
C ALA A 47 -11.71 6.84 -20.41
N ASP A 48 -10.82 6.19 -19.65
CA ASP A 48 -10.32 6.72 -18.39
C ASP A 48 -8.86 7.14 -18.55
N GLU A 49 -8.50 8.30 -18.00
CA GLU A 49 -7.12 8.74 -17.90
C GLU A 49 -6.41 7.98 -16.79
N GLY A 50 -5.23 7.46 -17.09
CA GLY A 50 -4.38 6.79 -16.11
C GLY A 50 -3.69 7.81 -15.21
N LEU A 51 -4.31 8.23 -14.12
CA LEU A 51 -3.64 9.02 -13.08
C LEU A 51 -2.62 8.16 -12.35
N SER A 52 -1.37 8.64 -12.27
CA SER A 52 -0.32 8.08 -11.42
C SER A 52 -0.68 8.30 -9.95
N GLY A 53 -0.78 7.24 -9.17
CA GLY A 53 -0.98 7.29 -7.72
C GLY A 53 -2.41 7.01 -7.27
N THR A 54 -2.56 6.59 -6.14
CA THR A 54 -3.50 6.10 -5.16
C THR A 54 -5.02 6.29 -5.34
N THR A 55 -5.56 7.07 -6.28
CA THR A 55 -7.01 7.28 -6.41
C THR A 55 -7.48 7.15 -7.86
N LEU A 56 -7.52 5.89 -8.34
CA LEU A 56 -8.11 5.54 -9.63
C LEU A 56 -9.64 5.57 -9.54
N ARG A 57 -10.25 6.74 -9.72
CA ARG A 57 -11.67 6.82 -10.08
C ARG A 57 -11.82 6.44 -11.56
N ARG A 58 -12.05 5.15 -11.84
CA ARG A 58 -12.40 4.64 -13.17
C ARG A 58 -13.89 4.91 -13.43
N SER A 59 -14.24 6.19 -13.54
CA SER A 59 -15.64 6.61 -13.66
C SER A 59 -16.27 6.12 -14.96
N ARG A 60 -15.51 6.15 -16.04
CA ARG A 60 -15.99 5.68 -17.36
C ARG A 60 -16.07 4.17 -17.42
N PHE A 61 -15.15 3.45 -16.78
CA PHE A 61 -15.27 2.00 -16.65
C PHE A 61 -16.50 1.60 -15.81
N ALA A 62 -16.74 2.31 -14.70
CA ALA A 62 -17.92 2.05 -13.88
C ALA A 62 -19.22 2.34 -14.64
N GLU A 63 -19.24 3.38 -15.48
CA GLU A 63 -20.35 3.70 -16.38
C GLU A 63 -20.58 2.58 -17.40
N LEU A 64 -19.52 2.11 -18.06
CA LEU A 64 -19.59 0.98 -18.99
C LEU A 64 -20.17 -0.27 -18.33
N LEU A 65 -19.69 -0.63 -17.12
CA LEU A 65 -20.21 -1.78 -16.39
C LEU A 65 -21.69 -1.63 -16.00
N ARG A 66 -22.14 -0.41 -15.74
CA ARG A 66 -23.55 -0.13 -15.47
C ARG A 66 -24.41 -0.31 -16.72
N LEU A 67 -23.94 0.16 -17.88
CA LEU A 67 -24.61 -0.04 -19.17
C LEU A 67 -24.66 -1.53 -19.56
N ALA A 68 -23.59 -2.27 -19.31
CA ALA A 68 -23.58 -3.72 -19.49
C ALA A 68 -24.65 -4.42 -18.64
N ARG A 69 -24.76 -4.05 -17.34
CA ARG A 69 -25.77 -4.60 -16.43
C ARG A 69 -27.22 -4.26 -16.83
N SER A 70 -27.45 -3.10 -17.43
CA SER A 70 -28.78 -2.72 -17.92
C SER A 70 -29.16 -3.39 -19.24
N GLY A 71 -28.30 -4.26 -19.78
CA GLY A 71 -28.53 -4.92 -21.05
C GLY A 71 -28.41 -3.99 -22.26
N ALA A 72 -27.74 -2.84 -22.12
CA ALA A 72 -27.50 -1.89 -23.22
C ALA A 72 -26.27 -2.24 -24.07
N VAL A 73 -25.43 -3.17 -23.63
CA VAL A 73 -24.19 -3.61 -24.26
C VAL A 73 -24.16 -5.14 -24.30
N ASP A 74 -23.82 -5.73 -25.43
CA ASP A 74 -23.70 -7.17 -25.63
C ASP A 74 -22.22 -7.61 -25.65
N LEU A 75 -21.31 -6.71 -26.05
CA LEU A 75 -19.89 -6.98 -26.19
C LEU A 75 -19.05 -5.77 -25.82
N ILE A 76 -17.98 -6.00 -25.09
CA ILE A 76 -16.97 -4.99 -24.74
C ILE A 76 -15.68 -5.29 -25.48
N LEU A 77 -15.13 -4.31 -26.18
CA LEU A 77 -13.80 -4.36 -26.80
C LEU A 77 -12.79 -3.61 -25.94
N THR A 78 -11.62 -4.16 -25.78
CA THR A 78 -10.49 -3.48 -25.18
C THR A 78 -9.19 -3.95 -25.84
N LYS A 79 -8.13 -3.14 -25.75
CA LYS A 79 -6.86 -3.48 -26.40
C LYS A 79 -6.24 -4.73 -25.77
N GLU A 80 -6.12 -4.76 -24.46
CA GLU A 80 -5.43 -5.83 -23.71
C GLU A 80 -5.96 -5.94 -22.27
N VAL A 81 -5.72 -7.09 -21.63
CA VAL A 81 -6.15 -7.36 -20.25
C VAL A 81 -5.61 -6.33 -19.26
N SER A 82 -4.38 -5.85 -19.45
CA SER A 82 -3.73 -4.86 -18.59
C SER A 82 -4.43 -3.49 -18.61
N ARG A 83 -5.19 -3.16 -19.67
CA ARG A 83 -5.99 -1.92 -19.77
C ARG A 83 -7.36 -2.09 -19.12
N PHE A 84 -7.91 -3.28 -19.17
CA PHE A 84 -9.23 -3.60 -18.66
C PHE A 84 -9.27 -3.66 -17.13
N ALA A 85 -8.30 -4.31 -16.48
CA ALA A 85 -8.24 -4.47 -15.04
C ALA A 85 -6.87 -4.09 -14.45
N ARG A 86 -6.79 -3.99 -13.12
CA ARG A 86 -5.53 -3.69 -12.40
C ARG A 86 -4.57 -4.87 -12.40
N ASN A 87 -5.12 -6.06 -12.38
CA ASN A 87 -4.41 -7.32 -12.48
C ASN A 87 -5.28 -8.33 -13.20
N THR A 88 -4.70 -9.45 -13.58
CA THR A 88 -5.39 -10.48 -14.36
C THR A 88 -6.48 -11.21 -13.56
N VAL A 89 -6.35 -11.29 -12.23
CA VAL A 89 -7.38 -11.89 -11.36
C VAL A 89 -8.64 -11.04 -11.35
N ASP A 90 -8.50 -9.72 -11.22
CA ASP A 90 -9.64 -8.78 -11.31
C ASP A 90 -10.30 -8.86 -12.69
N ALA A 91 -9.49 -8.97 -13.76
CA ALA A 91 -10.00 -9.12 -15.12
C ALA A 91 -10.87 -10.38 -15.23
N LEU A 92 -10.39 -11.52 -14.77
CA LEU A 92 -11.13 -12.78 -14.76
C LEU A 92 -12.45 -12.68 -13.97
N GLN A 93 -12.43 -12.05 -12.80
CA GLN A 93 -13.64 -11.88 -11.99
C GLN A 93 -14.68 -10.97 -12.67
N VAL A 94 -14.23 -9.88 -13.26
CA VAL A 94 -15.13 -8.95 -13.96
C VAL A 94 -15.71 -9.59 -15.22
N THR A 95 -14.90 -10.30 -16.02
CA THR A 95 -15.36 -10.96 -17.24
C THR A 95 -16.35 -12.09 -16.94
N ARG A 96 -16.16 -12.87 -15.86
CA ARG A 96 -17.12 -13.89 -15.43
C ARG A 96 -18.46 -13.28 -15.06
N ARG A 97 -18.46 -12.18 -14.28
CA ARG A 97 -19.73 -11.45 -13.95
C ARG A 97 -20.41 -10.88 -15.17
N LEU A 98 -19.65 -10.40 -16.16
CA LEU A 98 -20.21 -9.91 -17.41
C LEU A 98 -20.81 -11.07 -18.24
N ARG A 99 -20.15 -12.22 -18.31
CA ARG A 99 -20.62 -13.41 -18.97
C ARG A 99 -21.95 -13.94 -18.36
N GLU A 100 -22.07 -13.93 -17.03
CA GLU A 100 -23.31 -14.25 -16.32
C GLU A 100 -24.49 -13.33 -16.72
N GLN A 101 -24.18 -12.13 -17.20
CA GLN A 101 -25.13 -11.13 -17.70
C GLN A 101 -25.32 -11.20 -19.23
N GLY A 102 -24.71 -12.19 -19.90
CA GLY A 102 -24.76 -12.31 -21.34
C GLY A 102 -23.84 -11.35 -22.10
N VAL A 103 -22.87 -10.69 -21.43
CA VAL A 103 -21.98 -9.72 -22.04
C VAL A 103 -20.58 -10.35 -22.23
N GLY A 104 -20.10 -10.37 -23.49
CA GLY A 104 -18.75 -10.80 -23.82
C GLY A 104 -17.70 -9.70 -23.67
N VAL A 105 -16.41 -10.10 -23.61
CA VAL A 105 -15.28 -9.18 -23.67
C VAL A 105 -14.25 -9.73 -24.64
N ILE A 106 -13.76 -8.88 -25.56
CA ILE A 106 -12.65 -9.22 -26.46
C ILE A 106 -11.43 -8.36 -26.11
N PHE A 107 -10.30 -9.03 -25.83
CA PHE A 107 -8.99 -8.44 -25.67
C PHE A 107 -8.22 -8.58 -26.97
N LEU A 108 -8.19 -7.52 -27.79
CA LEU A 108 -7.75 -7.61 -29.17
C LEU A 108 -6.28 -8.01 -29.32
N SER A 109 -5.36 -7.41 -28.54
CA SER A 109 -3.93 -7.71 -28.60
C SER A 109 -3.58 -9.06 -27.99
N ASP A 110 -4.36 -9.52 -27.00
CA ASP A 110 -4.15 -10.82 -26.34
C ASP A 110 -4.80 -11.97 -27.10
N GLY A 111 -5.65 -11.67 -28.11
CA GLY A 111 -6.39 -12.67 -28.88
C GLY A 111 -7.36 -13.48 -28.03
N ILE A 112 -7.97 -12.86 -27.02
CA ILE A 112 -8.89 -13.52 -26.07
C ILE A 112 -10.31 -13.02 -26.29
N ASP A 113 -11.24 -13.94 -26.53
CA ASP A 113 -12.69 -13.69 -26.55
C ASP A 113 -13.35 -14.49 -25.42
N THR A 114 -13.96 -13.80 -24.46
CA THR A 114 -14.56 -14.46 -23.29
C THR A 114 -15.90 -15.13 -23.57
N ARG A 115 -16.46 -14.98 -24.78
CA ARG A 115 -17.64 -15.71 -25.23
C ARG A 115 -17.32 -17.17 -25.50
N ASP A 116 -16.06 -17.44 -25.90
CA ASP A 116 -15.56 -18.76 -26.15
C ASP A 116 -14.96 -19.39 -24.89
N ASN A 117 -15.09 -20.71 -24.76
CA ASN A 117 -14.51 -21.42 -23.62
C ASN A 117 -12.98 -21.37 -23.63
N ASP A 118 -12.35 -21.35 -24.81
CA ASP A 118 -10.89 -21.20 -24.94
C ASP A 118 -10.42 -19.84 -24.39
N GLY A 119 -11.15 -18.76 -24.66
CA GLY A 119 -10.83 -17.42 -24.15
C GLY A 119 -10.87 -17.33 -22.62
N GLU A 120 -11.89 -17.94 -22.00
CA GLU A 120 -11.96 -18.01 -20.52
C GLU A 120 -10.84 -18.87 -19.95
N PHE A 121 -10.54 -20.00 -20.58
CA PHE A 121 -9.43 -20.87 -20.17
C PHE A 121 -8.08 -20.16 -20.22
N ARG A 122 -7.78 -19.45 -21.32
CA ARG A 122 -6.57 -18.62 -21.46
C ARG A 122 -6.47 -17.56 -20.38
N LEU A 123 -7.55 -16.82 -20.13
CA LEU A 123 -7.58 -15.79 -19.10
C LEU A 123 -7.38 -16.39 -17.70
N THR A 124 -7.92 -17.59 -17.44
CA THR A 124 -7.73 -18.33 -16.18
C THR A 124 -6.26 -18.73 -15.99
N ILE A 125 -5.61 -19.25 -17.03
CA ILE A 125 -4.18 -19.58 -16.96
C ILE A 125 -3.35 -18.31 -16.70
N MET A 126 -3.60 -17.24 -17.43
CA MET A 126 -2.90 -15.96 -17.21
C MET A 126 -3.08 -15.43 -15.79
N ALA A 127 -4.29 -15.52 -15.23
CA ALA A 127 -4.56 -15.12 -13.85
C ALA A 127 -3.80 -15.98 -12.84
N SER A 128 -3.74 -17.29 -13.06
CA SER A 128 -3.02 -18.23 -12.19
C SER A 128 -1.52 -17.99 -12.21
N VAL A 129 -0.94 -17.75 -13.39
CA VAL A 129 0.49 -17.41 -13.54
C VAL A 129 0.81 -16.08 -12.86
N ALA A 130 0.02 -15.04 -13.09
CA ALA A 130 0.21 -13.73 -12.47
C ALA A 130 0.10 -13.78 -10.95
N GLN A 131 -0.82 -14.59 -10.42
CA GLN A 131 -0.96 -14.80 -8.98
C GLN A 131 0.26 -15.49 -8.37
N GLU A 132 0.76 -16.52 -9.06
CA GLU A 132 1.95 -17.26 -8.63
C GLU A 132 3.22 -16.39 -8.69
N GLU A 133 3.38 -15.57 -9.72
CA GLU A 133 4.47 -14.59 -9.81
C GLU A 133 4.42 -13.58 -8.67
N SER A 134 3.23 -13.02 -8.39
CA SER A 134 3.02 -12.09 -7.27
C SER A 134 3.38 -12.74 -5.92
N ARG A 135 2.99 -14.01 -5.71
CA ARG A 135 3.34 -14.80 -4.53
C ARG A 135 4.86 -14.94 -4.40
N LYS A 136 5.53 -15.35 -5.46
CA LYS A 136 7.00 -15.53 -5.48
C LYS A 136 7.75 -14.22 -5.22
N ILE A 137 7.30 -13.11 -5.81
CA ILE A 137 7.88 -11.78 -5.55
C ILE A 137 7.73 -11.42 -4.08
N SER A 138 6.55 -11.62 -3.50
CA SER A 138 6.27 -11.35 -2.09
C SER A 138 7.16 -12.19 -1.17
N GLU A 139 7.33 -13.49 -1.46
CA GLU A 139 8.19 -14.39 -0.70
C GLU A 139 9.66 -13.99 -0.78
N ARG A 140 10.16 -13.68 -1.98
CA ARG A 140 11.54 -13.20 -2.17
C ARG A 140 11.80 -11.89 -1.42
N THR A 141 10.86 -10.95 -1.49
CA THR A 141 10.95 -9.68 -0.77
C THR A 141 10.98 -9.91 0.74
N ARG A 142 10.07 -10.76 1.25
CA ARG A 142 10.03 -11.13 2.68
C ARG A 142 11.34 -11.80 3.11
N TRP A 143 11.86 -12.74 2.33
CA TRP A 143 13.12 -13.39 2.63
C TRP A 143 14.28 -12.39 2.65
N GLY A 144 14.38 -11.50 1.65
CA GLY A 144 15.40 -10.44 1.60
C GLY A 144 15.34 -9.53 2.81
N GLN A 145 14.13 -9.12 3.24
CA GLN A 145 13.93 -8.32 4.45
C GLN A 145 14.39 -9.07 5.71
N LEU A 146 14.09 -10.36 5.84
CA LEU A 146 14.53 -11.16 6.99
C LEU A 146 16.05 -11.26 7.05
N GLN A 147 16.72 -11.50 5.93
CA GLN A 147 18.17 -11.54 5.86
C GLN A 147 18.80 -10.17 6.19
N ALA A 148 18.19 -9.09 5.73
CA ALA A 148 18.65 -7.75 6.07
C ALA A 148 18.43 -7.42 7.57
N MET A 149 17.32 -7.83 8.18
CA MET A 149 17.07 -7.70 9.63
C MET A 149 18.11 -8.47 10.45
N ARG A 150 18.47 -9.68 10.04
CA ARG A 150 19.53 -10.49 10.70
C ARG A 150 20.90 -9.80 10.65
N ARG A 151 21.19 -9.07 9.57
CA ARG A 151 22.43 -8.30 9.42
C ARG A 151 22.41 -6.94 10.11
N GLY A 152 21.31 -6.60 10.79
CA GLY A 152 21.19 -5.34 11.51
C GLY A 152 20.67 -4.16 10.66
N VAL A 153 20.17 -4.38 9.45
CA VAL A 153 19.54 -3.29 8.72
C VAL A 153 18.22 -2.90 9.42
N ALA A 154 18.14 -1.67 9.91
CA ALA A 154 16.93 -1.17 10.56
C ALA A 154 15.84 -0.87 9.51
N PHE A 155 14.68 -1.48 9.70
CA PHE A 155 13.49 -1.21 8.89
C PHE A 155 12.50 -0.33 9.65
N GLY A 156 11.83 0.57 8.94
CA GLY A 156 10.82 1.45 9.50
C GLY A 156 10.76 2.77 8.75
N ASN A 157 9.94 3.67 9.26
CA ASN A 157 9.87 5.04 8.78
C ASN A 157 10.84 5.91 9.60
N ASP A 158 11.30 7.02 9.04
CA ASP A 158 12.12 8.04 9.72
C ASP A 158 11.29 8.84 10.76
N THR A 159 10.59 8.12 11.64
CA THR A 159 9.64 8.69 12.62
C THR A 159 10.03 8.47 14.06
N VAL A 160 11.22 7.89 14.32
CA VAL A 160 11.72 7.72 15.67
C VAL A 160 12.31 9.05 16.13
N TYR A 161 11.62 9.72 17.03
CA TYR A 161 12.07 11.01 17.57
C TYR A 161 13.47 10.86 18.19
N GLY A 162 14.37 11.78 17.90
CA GLY A 162 15.79 11.70 18.32
C GLY A 162 16.71 10.96 17.36
N TYR A 163 16.16 10.26 16.37
CA TYR A 163 16.96 9.55 15.34
C TYR A 163 16.53 9.89 13.92
N ALA A 164 17.50 9.83 13.01
CA ALA A 164 17.28 9.75 11.56
C ALA A 164 17.57 8.33 11.08
N LEU A 165 16.71 7.78 10.23
CA LEU A 165 16.91 6.49 9.57
C LEU A 165 17.35 6.73 8.12
N ARG A 166 18.62 6.41 7.80
CA ARG A 166 19.16 6.54 6.44
C ARG A 166 19.88 5.26 6.05
N GLY A 167 19.49 4.69 4.90
CA GLY A 167 20.13 3.47 4.41
C GLY A 167 20.09 2.28 5.38
N GLY A 168 19.08 2.23 6.28
CA GLY A 168 18.99 1.18 7.30
C GLY A 168 19.83 1.40 8.56
N ALA A 169 20.50 2.56 8.69
CA ALA A 169 21.27 2.96 9.87
C ALA A 169 20.54 4.07 10.64
N LEU A 170 20.56 3.98 11.97
CA LEU A 170 20.02 4.99 12.87
C LEU A 170 21.14 5.93 13.32
N THR A 171 20.96 7.23 13.07
CA THR A 171 21.88 8.31 13.48
C THR A 171 21.18 9.29 14.39
N ILE A 172 21.86 9.81 15.42
CA ILE A 172 21.27 10.74 16.38
C ILE A 172 20.99 12.09 15.70
N ARG A 173 19.80 12.65 15.98
CA ARG A 173 19.45 14.06 15.75
C ARG A 173 19.68 14.84 17.04
N PRO A 174 20.72 15.69 17.16
CA PRO A 174 21.15 16.25 18.44
C PRO A 174 20.04 16.98 19.19
N GLU A 175 19.32 17.89 18.53
CA GLU A 175 18.26 18.69 19.13
C GLU A 175 17.15 17.83 19.72
N GLN A 176 16.69 16.81 18.99
CA GLN A 176 15.65 15.91 19.45
C GLN A 176 16.18 14.95 20.54
N ALA A 177 17.44 14.58 20.47
CA ALA A 177 18.07 13.72 21.48
C ALA A 177 18.12 14.40 22.86
N GLU A 178 18.37 15.72 22.91
CA GLU A 178 18.30 16.47 24.18
C GLU A 178 16.90 16.39 24.80
N VAL A 179 15.86 16.53 23.99
CA VAL A 179 14.47 16.38 24.49
C VAL A 179 14.22 14.96 25.02
N VAL A 180 14.75 13.94 24.35
CA VAL A 180 14.64 12.55 24.83
C VAL A 180 15.34 12.41 26.19
N ARG A 181 16.55 12.93 26.37
CA ARG A 181 17.29 12.89 27.64
C ARG A 181 16.49 13.62 28.75
N GLU A 182 15.92 14.77 28.42
CA GLU A 182 15.11 15.55 29.35
C GLU A 182 13.85 14.78 29.80
N VAL A 183 13.17 14.07 28.88
CA VAL A 183 12.02 13.22 29.22
C VAL A 183 12.42 12.11 30.19
N TYR A 184 13.57 11.45 29.95
CA TYR A 184 14.09 10.42 30.87
C TYR A 184 14.47 11.00 32.21
N ARG A 185 15.15 12.15 32.24
CA ARG A 185 15.51 12.85 33.48
C ARG A 185 14.28 13.23 34.31
N LYS A 186 13.28 13.86 33.70
CA LYS A 186 12.01 14.21 34.36
C LYS A 186 11.28 13.00 34.93
N CYS A 187 11.33 11.89 34.26
CA CYS A 187 10.71 10.64 34.71
C CYS A 187 11.44 10.06 35.94
N LEU A 188 12.80 10.00 35.90
CA LEU A 188 13.62 9.33 36.92
C LEU A 188 13.93 10.24 38.12
N GLU A 189 14.37 11.48 37.86
CA GLU A 189 14.88 12.36 38.90
C GLU A 189 13.75 13.21 39.53
N GLU A 190 12.80 13.66 38.70
CA GLU A 190 11.68 14.49 39.19
C GLU A 190 10.41 13.66 39.50
N GLY A 191 10.41 12.34 39.18
CA GLY A 191 9.28 11.46 39.44
C GLY A 191 8.00 11.82 38.66
N LYS A 192 8.11 12.62 37.58
CA LYS A 192 6.95 13.14 36.85
C LYS A 192 6.28 12.05 36.03
N GLY A 193 4.95 12.09 35.95
CA GLY A 193 4.16 11.24 35.10
C GLY A 193 4.11 11.71 33.65
N ALA A 194 3.73 10.83 32.73
CA ALA A 194 3.70 11.10 31.29
C ALA A 194 2.80 12.30 30.92
N HIS A 195 1.69 12.51 31.62
CA HIS A 195 0.81 13.67 31.40
C HIS A 195 1.48 15.01 31.76
N THR A 196 2.18 15.05 32.89
CA THR A 196 2.89 16.26 33.34
C THR A 196 4.04 16.60 32.40
N ILE A 197 4.83 15.59 32.00
CA ILE A 197 5.93 15.76 31.02
C ILE A 197 5.40 16.26 29.68
N ALA A 198 4.31 15.68 29.17
CA ALA A 198 3.70 16.10 27.91
C ALA A 198 3.23 17.57 27.95
N ARG A 199 2.59 17.99 29.05
CA ARG A 199 2.14 19.35 29.24
C ARG A 199 3.33 20.32 29.26
N GLU A 200 4.36 20.04 30.06
CA GLU A 200 5.55 20.89 30.15
C GLU A 200 6.28 21.09 28.83
N LEU A 201 6.43 20.00 28.03
CA LEU A 201 7.03 20.10 26.69
C LEU A 201 6.18 20.94 25.75
N THR A 202 4.86 20.85 25.85
CA THR A 202 3.94 21.66 25.04
C THR A 202 4.00 23.12 25.43
N GLU A 203 3.99 23.43 26.73
CA GLU A 203 4.12 24.80 27.28
C GLU A 203 5.48 25.43 26.93
N ALA A 204 6.55 24.62 26.88
CA ALA A 204 7.87 25.05 26.45
C ALA A 204 8.01 25.20 24.91
N GLY A 205 6.95 24.96 24.13
CA GLY A 205 6.97 25.09 22.67
C GLY A 205 7.82 24.04 21.95
N VAL A 206 8.13 22.91 22.60
CA VAL A 206 8.91 21.82 21.97
C VAL A 206 8.06 21.10 20.95
N ALA A 207 8.49 21.06 19.71
CA ALA A 207 7.78 20.39 18.63
C ALA A 207 7.68 18.87 18.85
N PRO A 208 6.46 18.28 18.81
CA PRO A 208 6.28 16.84 18.95
C PRO A 208 6.66 16.09 17.66
N PRO A 209 6.79 14.74 17.74
CA PRO A 209 6.99 13.92 16.56
C PRO A 209 5.86 14.11 15.54
N LEU A 210 6.19 14.26 14.25
CA LEU A 210 5.28 14.29 13.09
C LEU A 210 4.44 15.57 12.86
N ARG A 211 4.33 16.49 13.84
CA ARG A 211 3.58 17.76 13.69
C ARG A 211 4.32 18.88 14.39
N ALA A 212 4.87 19.81 13.62
CA ALA A 212 5.65 20.93 14.19
C ALA A 212 4.82 21.85 15.08
N ASP A 213 3.52 21.95 14.84
CA ASP A 213 2.52 22.82 15.48
C ASP A 213 1.54 22.04 16.39
N GLY A 214 1.87 20.80 16.73
CA GLY A 214 1.05 19.95 17.60
C GLY A 214 1.42 20.04 19.09
N ALA A 215 0.57 19.43 19.92
CA ALA A 215 0.84 19.26 21.35
C ALA A 215 1.38 17.85 21.64
N TRP A 216 2.24 17.72 22.65
CA TRP A 216 2.63 16.44 23.20
C TRP A 216 1.46 15.77 23.92
N SER A 217 1.36 14.46 23.82
CA SER A 217 0.40 13.66 24.59
C SER A 217 1.11 12.67 25.49
N ALA A 218 0.44 12.26 26.58
CA ALA A 218 0.96 11.23 27.48
C ALA A 218 1.29 9.92 26.73
N ALA A 219 0.50 9.55 25.72
CA ALA A 219 0.75 8.38 24.91
C ALA A 219 2.05 8.50 24.07
N MET A 220 2.43 9.69 23.61
CA MET A 220 3.71 9.93 22.94
C MET A 220 4.87 9.75 23.92
N ILE A 221 4.75 10.30 25.13
CA ILE A 221 5.78 10.16 26.17
C ILE A 221 5.95 8.70 26.56
N LEU A 222 4.87 7.96 26.85
CA LEU A 222 4.94 6.53 27.18
C LEU A 222 5.57 5.71 26.04
N ARG A 223 5.21 6.00 24.78
CA ARG A 223 5.81 5.34 23.63
C ARG A 223 7.31 5.61 23.52
N LEU A 224 7.74 6.84 23.85
CA LEU A 224 9.15 7.22 23.90
C LEU A 224 9.86 6.45 25.02
N LEU A 225 9.34 6.46 26.25
CA LEU A 225 9.94 5.78 27.40
C LEU A 225 10.05 4.26 27.23
N HIS A 226 9.12 3.61 26.51
CA HIS A 226 9.15 2.18 26.24
C HIS A 226 10.00 1.75 25.04
N ASN A 227 10.58 2.69 24.29
CA ASN A 227 11.28 2.35 23.06
C ASN A 227 12.75 2.01 23.32
N GLU A 228 13.10 0.73 23.18
CA GLU A 228 14.45 0.20 23.39
C GLU A 228 15.52 0.81 22.47
N LYS A 229 15.13 1.47 21.38
CA LYS A 229 16.09 2.14 20.51
C LYS A 229 16.88 3.24 21.23
N TYR A 230 16.30 3.85 22.26
CA TYR A 230 16.98 4.91 22.99
C TYR A 230 18.19 4.43 23.80
N CYS A 231 18.22 3.15 24.20
CA CYS A 231 19.43 2.56 24.81
C CYS A 231 20.35 1.87 23.80
N GLY A 232 20.13 2.10 22.50
CA GLY A 232 20.98 1.55 21.43
C GLY A 232 20.59 0.16 20.94
N ASP A 233 19.51 -0.43 21.44
CA ASP A 233 19.04 -1.74 21.02
C ASP A 233 18.06 -1.63 19.86
N LEU A 234 18.09 -2.61 18.97
CA LEU A 234 17.17 -2.73 17.87
C LEU A 234 16.34 -4.00 18.02
N LEU A 235 15.02 -3.87 18.19
CA LEU A 235 14.09 -4.99 18.15
C LEU A 235 13.18 -4.86 16.93
N GLN A 236 13.29 -5.82 16.01
CA GLN A 236 12.52 -5.87 14.78
C GLN A 236 11.50 -7.01 14.80
N LYS A 237 10.51 -6.96 13.89
CA LYS A 237 9.38 -7.91 13.85
C LYS A 237 8.54 -7.95 15.14
N LYS A 238 8.36 -6.81 15.80
CA LYS A 238 7.40 -6.67 16.90
C LYS A 238 5.95 -6.95 16.49
N TYR A 239 5.64 -6.83 15.19
CA TYR A 239 4.34 -7.10 14.60
C TYR A 239 4.49 -8.09 13.45
N ARG A 240 3.46 -8.92 13.25
CA ARG A 240 3.33 -9.81 12.10
C ARG A 240 2.05 -9.50 11.33
N THR A 241 2.07 -9.68 10.02
CA THR A 241 0.89 -9.58 9.17
C THR A 241 0.20 -10.93 9.15
N VAL A 242 -1.03 -11.01 9.62
CA VAL A 242 -1.80 -12.26 9.72
C VAL A 242 -2.45 -12.60 8.38
N ASP A 243 -2.85 -11.56 7.65
CA ASP A 243 -3.54 -11.71 6.37
C ASP A 243 -2.92 -10.76 5.35
N HIS A 244 -2.48 -11.31 4.23
CA HIS A 244 -1.84 -10.57 3.15
C HIS A 244 -2.82 -9.75 2.31
N LEU A 245 -4.13 -10.07 2.36
CA LEU A 245 -5.17 -9.33 1.62
C LEU A 245 -5.60 -8.07 2.38
N THR A 246 -5.82 -8.20 3.68
CA THR A 246 -6.28 -7.09 4.53
C THR A 246 -5.13 -6.32 5.17
N HIS A 247 -3.89 -6.81 5.06
CA HIS A 247 -2.69 -6.27 5.71
C HIS A 247 -2.83 -6.09 7.23
N ARG A 248 -3.71 -6.89 7.87
CA ARG A 248 -3.95 -6.84 9.31
C ARG A 248 -2.69 -7.24 10.07
N LYS A 249 -2.20 -6.31 10.90
CA LYS A 249 -1.03 -6.51 11.76
C LYS A 249 -1.48 -6.86 13.19
N VAL A 250 -0.80 -7.81 13.80
CA VAL A 250 -0.94 -8.17 15.21
C VAL A 250 0.43 -8.19 15.89
N VAL A 251 0.45 -7.99 17.20
CA VAL A 251 1.70 -8.08 17.99
C VAL A 251 2.26 -9.48 17.87
N ASN A 252 3.55 -9.58 17.55
CA ASN A 252 4.28 -10.84 17.53
C ASN A 252 4.70 -11.21 18.95
N ARG A 253 4.00 -12.12 19.55
CA ARG A 253 4.28 -12.66 20.90
C ARG A 253 5.05 -13.98 20.85
N GLY A 254 6.04 -14.08 19.93
CA GLY A 254 6.83 -15.29 19.74
C GLY A 254 6.32 -16.25 18.67
N ALA A 255 5.23 -15.92 17.95
CA ALA A 255 4.74 -16.73 16.84
C ALA A 255 5.65 -16.70 15.60
N GLU A 256 6.45 -15.68 15.45
CA GLU A 256 7.49 -15.56 14.42
C GLU A 256 8.79 -15.05 15.08
N GLU A 257 9.94 -15.41 14.48
CA GLU A 257 11.26 -14.97 14.94
C GLU A 257 11.33 -13.44 15.02
N GLN A 258 11.77 -12.92 16.16
CA GLN A 258 12.09 -11.52 16.36
C GLN A 258 13.61 -11.32 16.30
N PHE A 259 14.04 -10.20 15.75
CA PHE A 259 15.47 -9.89 15.63
C PHE A 259 15.82 -8.83 16.67
N ARG A 260 16.54 -9.25 17.72
CA ARG A 260 17.06 -8.35 18.75
C ARG A 260 18.56 -8.23 18.57
N LEU A 261 19.01 -6.99 18.42
CA LEU A 261 20.43 -6.62 18.30
C LEU A 261 20.73 -5.60 19.39
N GLU A 262 21.64 -5.95 20.27
CA GLU A 262 22.12 -5.07 21.33
C GLU A 262 23.25 -4.19 20.84
N ASN A 263 23.31 -2.94 21.33
CA ASN A 263 24.32 -1.94 20.95
C ASN A 263 24.43 -1.74 19.42
N HIS A 264 23.28 -1.78 18.74
CA HIS A 264 23.19 -1.70 17.28
C HIS A 264 23.52 -0.30 16.74
N HIS A 265 23.19 0.74 17.49
CA HIS A 265 23.36 2.14 17.08
C HIS A 265 23.71 3.02 18.28
N PRO A 266 24.19 4.26 18.08
CA PRO A 266 24.51 5.16 19.17
C PRO A 266 23.32 5.38 20.08
N ALA A 267 23.48 5.15 21.39
CA ALA A 267 22.46 5.31 22.39
C ALA A 267 22.26 6.80 22.75
N ILE A 268 21.02 7.24 22.97
CA ILE A 268 20.69 8.57 23.48
C ILE A 268 20.71 8.56 25.02
N VAL A 269 20.25 7.47 25.63
CA VAL A 269 20.29 7.25 27.09
C VAL A 269 21.04 5.96 27.41
N SER A 270 21.60 5.87 28.61
CA SER A 270 22.28 4.64 29.02
C SER A 270 21.28 3.47 29.23
N ARG A 271 21.79 2.25 29.10
CA ARG A 271 21.01 1.03 29.37
C ARG A 271 20.48 1.02 30.83
N ALA A 272 21.26 1.53 31.77
CA ALA A 272 20.86 1.67 33.16
C ALA A 272 19.66 2.61 33.35
N GLN A 273 19.70 3.79 32.69
CA GLN A 273 18.57 4.72 32.68
C GLN A 273 17.31 4.12 32.04
N PHE A 274 17.46 3.44 30.90
CA PHE A 274 16.35 2.76 30.28
C PHE A 274 15.72 1.71 31.21
N ALA A 275 16.54 0.84 31.81
CA ALA A 275 16.07 -0.17 32.74
C ALA A 275 15.37 0.42 33.97
N ALA A 276 15.92 1.51 34.53
CA ALA A 276 15.31 2.22 35.67
C ALA A 276 13.93 2.79 35.32
N VAL A 277 13.78 3.36 34.10
CA VAL A 277 12.48 3.85 33.62
C VAL A 277 11.49 2.70 33.46
N GLN A 278 11.89 1.54 32.90
CA GLN A 278 10.97 0.39 32.80
C GLN A 278 10.49 -0.08 34.18
N ALA A 279 11.39 -0.15 35.16
CA ALA A 279 11.04 -0.52 36.53
C ALA A 279 10.05 0.49 37.15
N GLU A 280 10.27 1.80 36.96
CA GLU A 280 9.38 2.85 37.46
C GLU A 280 8.00 2.82 36.79
N LEU A 281 7.95 2.60 35.46
CA LEU A 281 6.68 2.46 34.74
C LEU A 281 5.91 1.22 35.19
N ALA A 282 6.58 0.09 35.42
CA ALA A 282 5.96 -1.12 35.96
C ALA A 282 5.40 -0.88 37.36
N ARG A 283 6.15 -0.18 38.25
CA ARG A 283 5.68 0.19 39.59
C ARG A 283 4.41 1.07 39.59
N ARG A 284 4.27 1.95 38.58
CA ARG A 284 3.09 2.83 38.43
C ARG A 284 1.87 2.15 37.83
N ALA A 285 2.05 1.01 37.17
CA ALA A 285 0.98 0.28 36.51
C ALA A 285 0.28 -0.75 37.39
N GLY A 286 0.91 -1.18 38.50
CA GLY A 286 0.35 -2.06 39.54
C GLY A 286 -0.25 -1.26 40.65
#